data_2c4afd17282d4e86014511d607a62659
#
_entry.id   2c4afd17282d4e86014511d607a62659
#
_cell.length_a   1.000
_cell.length_b   1.000
_cell.length_c   1.000
_cell.angle_alpha   90.00
_cell.angle_beta   90.00
_cell.angle_gamma   90.00
#
_symmetry.space_group_name_H-M   'P 1'
#
loop_
_entity.id
_entity.type
_entity.pdbx_description
1 polymer ?
#
loop_
_entity_poly.entity_id
_entity_poly.type
_entity_poly.pdbx_seq_one_letter_code
_entity_poly.pdbx_strand_id
1 'polypeptide(L)'
;MKPVVVDTNIWAYHWRTPNQLLVDMMVDGEIWTHPIVIGELAMGTLRNREQTLWDLTRLGRPPLATDMETRQMVEGRRLWGRGIGWNDAKILASVVIGGCLLWTRDLRLDEIAHEMGVAWRG
;
A
#
# COMPACT_ATOMS: atom_id res chain seq x y z
N MET A 1 -1.76 -14.19 -10.77
CA MET A 1 -2.27 -12.83 -10.53
C MET A 1 -1.32 -12.07 -9.62
N LYS A 2 -1.10 -10.78 -9.89
CA LYS A 2 -0.21 -9.97 -9.06
C LYS A 2 -0.87 -9.67 -7.71
N PRO A 3 -0.14 -9.78 -6.60
CA PRO A 3 -0.67 -9.36 -5.31
C PRO A 3 -0.90 -7.85 -5.28
N VAL A 4 -1.85 -7.44 -4.45
CA VAL A 4 -2.26 -6.04 -4.32
C VAL A 4 -1.89 -5.54 -2.93
N VAL A 5 -1.02 -4.55 -2.87
CA VAL A 5 -0.69 -3.85 -1.63
C VAL A 5 -1.76 -2.80 -1.38
N VAL A 6 -2.41 -2.89 -0.23
CA VAL A 6 -3.53 -2.02 0.15
C VAL A 6 -3.02 -0.91 1.04
N ASP A 7 -3.20 0.34 0.60
CA ASP A 7 -2.76 1.52 1.34
C ASP A 7 -3.59 1.76 2.60
N THR A 8 -3.04 2.53 3.51
CA THR A 8 -3.63 2.86 4.80
C THR A 8 -5.06 3.39 4.68
N ASN A 9 -5.31 4.29 3.73
CA ASN A 9 -6.61 4.91 3.52
C ASN A 9 -7.71 3.92 3.10
N ILE A 10 -7.35 2.87 2.38
CA ILE A 10 -8.29 1.81 2.01
C ILE A 10 -8.73 1.03 3.25
N TRP A 11 -7.78 0.64 4.12
CA TRP A 11 -8.09 -0.05 5.37
C TRP A 11 -8.97 0.81 6.28
N ALA A 12 -8.61 2.07 6.47
CA ALA A 12 -9.35 2.98 7.32
C ALA A 12 -10.80 3.17 6.82
N TYR A 13 -10.99 3.29 5.51
CA TYR A 13 -12.32 3.40 4.92
C TYR A 13 -13.11 2.10 5.08
N HIS A 14 -12.48 0.94 4.84
CA HIS A 14 -13.09 -0.36 4.97
C HIS A 14 -13.66 -0.60 6.38
N TRP A 15 -12.93 -0.19 7.41
CA TRP A 15 -13.38 -0.37 8.79
C TRP A 15 -14.57 0.51 9.16
N ARG A 16 -14.82 1.56 8.42
CA ARG A 16 -16.02 2.42 8.58
C ARG A 16 -17.15 1.97 7.66
N THR A 17 -16.81 1.62 6.44
CA THR A 17 -17.77 1.21 5.41
C THR A 17 -17.23 -0.06 4.76
N PRO A 18 -17.65 -1.25 5.24
CA PRO A 18 -17.07 -2.52 4.78
C PRO A 18 -17.07 -2.66 3.27
N ASN A 19 -15.95 -3.13 2.75
CA ASN A 19 -15.72 -3.37 1.33
C ASN A 19 -15.66 -4.89 1.10
N GLN A 20 -16.70 -5.44 0.50
CA GLN A 20 -16.79 -6.89 0.28
C GLN A 20 -15.72 -7.40 -0.68
N LEU A 21 -15.36 -6.60 -1.69
CA LEU A 21 -14.31 -6.98 -2.63
C LEU A 21 -12.96 -7.16 -1.92
N LEU A 22 -12.64 -6.24 -1.00
CA LEU A 22 -11.42 -6.37 -0.19
C LEU A 22 -11.43 -7.67 0.63
N VAL A 23 -12.57 -7.98 1.26
CA VAL A 23 -12.71 -9.22 2.04
C VAL A 23 -12.51 -10.44 1.15
N ASP A 24 -13.14 -10.48 -0.01
CA ASP A 24 -13.04 -11.60 -0.95
C ASP A 24 -11.59 -11.78 -1.42
N MET A 25 -10.92 -10.69 -1.74
CA MET A 25 -9.52 -10.73 -2.15
C MET A 25 -8.58 -11.18 -1.02
N MET A 26 -8.91 -10.81 0.24
CA MET A 26 -8.15 -11.31 1.39
C MET A 26 -8.28 -12.82 1.54
N VAL A 27 -9.48 -13.34 1.38
CA VAL A 27 -9.74 -14.79 1.45
C VAL A 27 -8.95 -15.52 0.37
N ASP A 28 -8.85 -14.93 -0.81
CA ASP A 28 -8.12 -15.50 -1.95
C ASP A 28 -6.59 -15.31 -1.86
N GLY A 29 -6.09 -14.68 -0.81
CA GLY A 29 -4.66 -14.46 -0.62
C GLY A 29 -4.05 -13.40 -1.53
N GLU A 30 -4.86 -12.55 -2.15
CA GLU A 30 -4.40 -11.55 -3.10
C GLU A 30 -3.98 -10.24 -2.45
N ILE A 31 -4.35 -10.02 -1.19
CA ILE A 31 -4.07 -8.77 -0.47
C ILE A 31 -2.76 -8.89 0.28
N TRP A 32 -1.88 -7.95 0.00
CA TRP A 32 -0.58 -7.81 0.66
C TRP A 32 -0.52 -6.47 1.38
N THR A 33 0.47 -6.32 2.25
CA THR A 33 0.67 -5.13 3.05
C THR A 33 2.12 -4.65 2.97
N HIS A 34 2.41 -3.60 3.73
CA HIS A 34 3.75 -3.03 3.86
C HIS A 34 3.93 -2.57 5.30
N PRO A 35 5.13 -2.71 5.89
CA PRO A 35 5.37 -2.27 7.27
C PRO A 35 5.01 -0.80 7.53
N ILE A 36 5.18 0.08 6.55
CA ILE A 36 4.77 1.48 6.67
C ILE A 36 3.25 1.59 6.84
N VAL A 37 2.48 0.81 6.07
CA VAL A 37 1.02 0.78 6.20
C VAL A 37 0.62 0.31 7.60
N ILE A 38 1.21 -0.79 8.06
CA ILE A 38 0.94 -1.31 9.40
C ILE A 38 1.29 -0.27 10.47
N GLY A 39 2.45 0.39 10.33
CA GLY A 39 2.87 1.44 11.25
C GLY A 39 1.91 2.63 11.29
N GLU A 40 1.45 3.09 10.13
CA GLU A 40 0.49 4.18 10.06
C GLU A 40 -0.85 3.79 10.71
N LEU A 41 -1.33 2.57 10.46
CA LEU A 41 -2.54 2.07 11.10
C LEU A 41 -2.36 1.93 12.61
N ALA A 42 -1.19 1.50 13.07
CA ALA A 42 -0.87 1.34 14.48
C ALA A 42 -0.87 2.67 15.23
N MET A 43 -0.67 3.80 14.56
CA MET A 43 -0.73 5.13 15.16
C MET A 43 -2.16 5.61 15.39
N GLY A 44 -3.14 4.96 14.78
CA GLY A 44 -4.55 5.30 14.94
C GLY A 44 -5.24 4.52 16.04
N THR A 45 -6.52 4.80 16.26
CA THR A 45 -7.36 4.08 17.20
C THR A 45 -8.00 2.90 16.47
N LEU A 46 -7.65 1.68 16.89
CA LEU A 46 -8.15 0.45 16.29
C LEU A 46 -9.04 -0.32 17.27
N ARG A 47 -10.16 -0.85 16.76
CA ARG A 47 -10.95 -1.85 17.49
C ARG A 47 -10.17 -3.16 17.50
N ASN A 48 -10.23 -3.86 18.65
CA ASN A 48 -9.49 -5.12 18.80
C ASN A 48 -8.04 -4.97 18.33
N ARG A 49 -7.40 -3.93 18.80
CA ARG A 49 -6.10 -3.45 18.30
C ARG A 49 -5.07 -4.57 18.14
N GLU A 50 -4.91 -5.37 19.17
CA GLU A 50 -3.90 -6.43 19.19
C GLU A 50 -4.17 -7.46 18.09
N GLN A 51 -5.42 -7.93 17.99
CA GLN A 51 -5.80 -8.90 16.98
C GLN A 51 -5.71 -8.31 15.57
N THR A 52 -6.16 -7.07 15.39
CA THR A 52 -6.13 -6.40 14.09
C THR A 52 -4.70 -6.27 13.58
N LEU A 53 -3.78 -5.80 14.43
CA LEU A 53 -2.37 -5.67 14.04
C LEU A 53 -1.73 -7.03 13.76
N TRP A 54 -2.07 -8.04 14.57
CA TRP A 54 -1.61 -9.41 14.34
C TRP A 54 -2.04 -9.92 12.96
N ASP A 55 -3.32 -9.75 12.62
CA ASP A 55 -3.87 -10.18 11.34
C ASP A 55 -3.17 -9.48 10.17
N LEU A 56 -2.91 -8.17 10.29
CA LEU A 56 -2.20 -7.42 9.26
C LEU A 56 -0.79 -7.92 9.05
N THR A 57 -0.07 -8.26 10.13
CA THR A 57 1.31 -8.75 10.02
C THR A 57 1.39 -10.13 9.35
N ARG A 58 0.28 -10.84 9.25
CA ARG A 58 0.23 -12.17 8.61
C ARG A 58 0.00 -12.11 7.11
N LEU A 59 -0.37 -10.96 6.58
CA LEU A 59 -0.48 -10.77 5.14
C LEU A 59 0.89 -10.84 4.47
N GLY A 60 0.92 -11.23 3.21
CA GLY A 60 2.13 -11.16 2.41
C GLY A 60 2.61 -9.73 2.25
N ARG A 61 3.86 -9.55 1.85
CA ARG A 61 4.42 -8.23 1.59
C ARG A 61 5.55 -8.32 0.57
N PRO A 62 5.74 -7.26 -0.24
CA PRO A 62 6.86 -7.22 -1.16
C PRO A 62 8.19 -7.06 -0.42
N PRO A 63 9.32 -7.33 -1.08
CA PRO A 63 10.62 -6.90 -0.57
C PRO A 63 10.60 -5.41 -0.30
N LEU A 64 11.18 -4.98 0.83
CA LEU A 64 11.20 -3.57 1.20
C LEU A 64 12.23 -2.83 0.36
N ALA A 65 11.80 -1.78 -0.33
CA ALA A 65 12.73 -0.89 -1.03
C ALA A 65 13.65 -0.21 -0.01
N THR A 66 14.93 -0.17 -0.32
CA THR A 66 15.89 0.60 0.47
C THR A 66 15.67 2.09 0.24
N ASP A 67 16.22 2.91 1.14
CA ASP A 67 16.18 4.37 0.94
C ASP A 67 16.84 4.77 -0.37
N MET A 68 17.96 4.13 -0.72
CA MET A 68 18.63 4.41 -1.99
C MET A 68 17.78 4.04 -3.19
N GLU A 69 17.17 2.87 -3.20
CA GLU A 69 16.29 2.44 -4.27
C GLU A 69 15.09 3.38 -4.43
N THR A 70 14.51 3.80 -3.31
CA THR A 70 13.41 4.77 -3.32
C THR A 70 13.84 6.11 -3.91
N ARG A 71 14.99 6.63 -3.49
CA ARG A 71 15.51 7.88 -4.03
C ARG A 71 15.83 7.79 -5.52
N GLN A 72 16.37 6.68 -5.97
CA GLN A 72 16.64 6.47 -7.39
C GLN A 72 15.35 6.49 -8.21
N MET A 73 14.28 5.90 -7.71
CA MET A 73 12.98 5.95 -8.37
C MET A 73 12.44 7.40 -8.41
N VAL A 74 12.51 8.10 -7.28
CA VAL A 74 12.06 9.50 -7.20
C VAL A 74 12.80 10.37 -8.21
N GLU A 75 14.12 10.25 -8.28
CA GLU A 75 14.94 11.03 -9.21
C GLU A 75 14.68 10.63 -10.67
N GLY A 76 14.69 9.34 -10.95
CA GLY A 76 14.52 8.84 -12.31
C GLY A 76 13.15 9.16 -12.91
N ARG A 77 12.13 9.22 -12.09
CA ARG A 77 10.75 9.49 -12.52
C ARG A 77 10.28 10.91 -12.20
N ARG A 78 11.14 11.72 -11.60
CA ARG A 78 10.84 13.12 -11.25
C ARG A 78 9.57 13.22 -10.39
N LEU A 79 9.51 12.46 -9.31
CA LEU A 79 8.32 12.40 -8.46
C LEU A 79 8.24 13.51 -7.39
N TRP A 80 9.29 14.31 -7.23
CA TRP A 80 9.28 15.41 -6.27
C TRP A 80 8.27 16.48 -6.65
N GLY A 81 7.68 17.09 -5.63
CA GLY A 81 6.72 18.18 -5.83
C GLY A 81 5.37 17.73 -6.37
N ARG A 82 5.10 16.43 -6.44
CA ARG A 82 3.85 15.92 -6.98
C ARG A 82 2.79 15.61 -5.91
N GLY A 83 3.06 15.99 -4.66
CA GLY A 83 2.07 15.90 -3.58
C GLY A 83 2.01 14.55 -2.87
N ILE A 84 2.99 13.69 -3.07
CA ILE A 84 3.17 12.48 -2.27
C ILE A 84 4.38 12.66 -1.34
N GLY A 85 4.34 11.97 -0.20
CA GLY A 85 5.43 12.03 0.77
C GLY A 85 6.40 10.86 0.62
N TRP A 86 7.42 10.89 1.47
CA TRP A 86 8.47 9.87 1.47
C TRP A 86 7.93 8.46 1.76
N ASN A 87 6.99 8.34 2.71
CA ASN A 87 6.40 7.04 3.02
C ASN A 87 5.64 6.46 1.82
N ASP A 88 4.89 7.29 1.11
CA ASP A 88 4.21 6.88 -0.11
C ASP A 88 5.20 6.43 -1.17
N ALA A 89 6.30 7.15 -1.32
CA ALA A 89 7.35 6.79 -2.27
C ALA A 89 7.98 5.44 -1.92
N LYS A 90 8.20 5.16 -0.63
CA LYS A 90 8.76 3.87 -0.19
C LYS A 90 7.80 2.71 -0.46
N ILE A 91 6.53 2.91 -0.21
CA ILE A 91 5.51 1.90 -0.51
C ILE A 91 5.49 1.64 -2.02
N LEU A 92 5.45 2.71 -2.81
CA LEU A 92 5.42 2.62 -4.28
C LEU A 92 6.65 1.91 -4.83
N ALA A 93 7.84 2.24 -4.34
CA ALA A 93 9.09 1.58 -4.75
C ALA A 93 9.06 0.08 -4.43
N SER A 94 8.57 -0.29 -3.26
CA SER A 94 8.44 -1.70 -2.86
C SER A 94 7.45 -2.44 -3.76
N VAL A 95 6.34 -1.81 -4.11
CA VAL A 95 5.35 -2.35 -5.05
C VAL A 95 5.99 -2.63 -6.41
N VAL A 96 6.76 -1.70 -6.92
CA VAL A 96 7.44 -1.86 -8.22
C VAL A 96 8.46 -2.99 -8.16
N ILE A 97 9.32 -2.99 -7.16
CA ILE A 97 10.36 -4.02 -7.00
C ILE A 97 9.74 -5.41 -6.82
N GLY A 98 8.65 -5.48 -6.07
CA GLY A 98 7.98 -6.74 -5.77
C GLY A 98 7.05 -7.26 -6.86
N GLY A 99 6.88 -6.53 -7.95
CA GLY A 99 5.96 -6.93 -9.01
C GLY A 99 4.49 -6.94 -8.56
N CYS A 100 4.14 -6.06 -7.62
CA CYS A 100 2.79 -5.95 -7.07
C CYS A 100 2.00 -4.83 -7.74
N LEU A 101 0.74 -4.69 -7.34
CA LEU A 101 -0.10 -3.54 -7.66
C LEU A 101 -0.39 -2.76 -6.37
N LEU A 102 -0.72 -1.49 -6.51
CA LEU A 102 -1.06 -0.62 -5.38
C LEU A 102 -2.53 -0.21 -5.46
N TRP A 103 -3.26 -0.40 -4.36
CA TRP A 103 -4.63 0.07 -4.20
C TRP A 103 -4.66 1.20 -3.17
N THR A 104 -4.94 2.42 -3.61
CA THR A 104 -4.98 3.61 -2.76
C THR A 104 -6.16 4.50 -3.15
N ARG A 105 -6.64 5.28 -2.18
CA ARG A 105 -7.65 6.33 -2.39
C ARG A 105 -7.01 7.70 -2.59
N ASP A 106 -5.71 7.83 -2.37
CA ASP A 106 -5.00 9.07 -2.61
C ASP A 106 -4.86 9.28 -4.12
N LEU A 107 -5.54 10.30 -4.64
CA LEU A 107 -5.60 10.53 -6.09
C LEU A 107 -4.23 10.82 -6.70
N ARG A 108 -3.35 11.51 -5.98
CA ARG A 108 -2.00 11.84 -6.48
C ARG A 108 -1.12 10.60 -6.53
N LEU A 109 -1.18 9.78 -5.49
CA LEU A 109 -0.44 8.53 -5.46
C LEU A 109 -0.96 7.55 -6.52
N ASP A 110 -2.27 7.44 -6.66
CA ASP A 110 -2.88 6.58 -7.67
C ASP A 110 -2.51 7.00 -9.09
N GLU A 111 -2.48 8.30 -9.36
CA GLU A 111 -2.06 8.83 -10.66
C GLU A 111 -0.63 8.41 -11.00
N ILE A 112 0.29 8.55 -10.05
CA ILE A 112 1.68 8.15 -10.23
C ILE A 112 1.77 6.63 -10.42
N ALA A 113 1.06 5.86 -9.59
CA ALA A 113 1.03 4.40 -9.73
C ALA A 113 0.49 3.98 -11.10
N HIS A 114 -0.52 4.69 -11.61
CA HIS A 114 -1.05 4.43 -12.95
C HIS A 114 -0.02 4.70 -14.03
N GLU A 115 0.68 5.83 -13.96
CA GLU A 115 1.75 6.16 -14.90
C GLU A 115 2.83 5.08 -14.92
N MET A 116 3.09 4.47 -13.78
CA MET A 116 4.11 3.43 -13.65
C MET A 116 3.57 2.02 -13.95
N GLY A 117 2.29 1.90 -14.30
CA GLY A 117 1.70 0.63 -14.65
C GLY A 117 1.43 -0.28 -13.46
N VAL A 118 1.36 0.25 -12.24
CA VAL A 118 1.20 -0.55 -11.01
C VAL A 118 -0.06 -0.20 -10.22
N ALA A 119 -0.96 0.61 -10.75
CA ALA A 119 -2.21 0.92 -10.06
C ALA A 119 -3.19 -0.26 -10.18
N TRP A 120 -3.75 -0.68 -9.03
CA TRP A 120 -4.89 -1.60 -9.02
C TRP A 120 -6.18 -0.79 -9.10
N ARG A 121 -7.06 -1.16 -10.01
CA ARG A 121 -8.31 -0.41 -10.24
C ARG A 121 -9.52 -1.33 -10.40
N GLY A 122 -9.51 -2.41 -9.67
CA GLY A 122 -10.61 -3.33 -9.67
C GLY A 122 -10.81 -4.09 -10.95
#